data_459b298ca52ad463d9426a4703d3e08b
#
_entry.id   459b298ca52ad463d9426a4703d3e08b
#
_cell.length_a   1.000
_cell.length_b   1.000
_cell.length_c   1.000
_cell.angle_alpha   90.00
_cell.angle_beta   90.00
_cell.angle_gamma   90.00
#
_symmetry.space_group_name_H-M   'P 1'
#
loop_
_entity.id
_entity.type
_entity.pdbx_description
1 polymer ?
#
loop_
_entity_poly.entity_id
_entity_poly.type
_entity_poly.pdbx_seq_one_letter_code
_entity_poly.pdbx_strand_id
1 'polypeptide(L)'
;TTLGVPLAVLGQILLGARLFDGLIDPLLGRWGDALYARSTRAVLGVAAVAAVVMALGFWGLFFPATQDHVLLWATALLVITYTAYSTLGVLHQAWAGLLGGTEAQRSRIVAWREGLGLVGVVTASVAPVLLGLPTTVVLLAVALALGWLAWSRAIAPAKPALSKERAALWLPLHNPAFRRLLGVFLLNGIASAVPATLVLFFVQDRLQAPQALQPLFLATYFVCAALSIPLWLRLVP
;
A
#
# COMPACT_ATOMS: atom_id res chain seq x y z
N THR A 1 21.08 -2.40 13.05
CA THR A 1 20.89 -2.00 11.64
C THR A 1 22.26 -1.73 11.02
N THR A 2 22.43 -2.00 9.74
CA THR A 2 23.68 -1.77 8.99
C THR A 2 24.12 -0.29 9.00
N LEU A 3 23.20 0.63 9.28
CA LEU A 3 23.41 2.08 9.33
C LEU A 3 23.58 2.62 10.78
N GLY A 4 23.73 1.75 11.78
CA GLY A 4 23.98 2.16 13.18
C GLY A 4 22.77 2.79 13.90
N VAL A 5 21.59 2.83 13.28
CA VAL A 5 20.37 3.40 13.90
C VAL A 5 19.79 2.40 14.91
N PRO A 6 19.54 2.81 16.18
CA PRO A 6 18.89 1.96 17.17
C PRO A 6 17.51 1.50 16.71
N LEU A 7 17.18 0.22 16.92
CA LEU A 7 15.90 -0.37 16.47
C LEU A 7 14.67 0.34 17.05
N ALA A 8 14.78 0.81 18.30
CA ALA A 8 13.73 1.56 18.99
C ALA A 8 13.42 2.89 18.28
N VAL A 9 14.44 3.63 17.86
CA VAL A 9 14.28 4.91 17.13
C VAL A 9 13.67 4.67 15.76
N LEU A 10 14.12 3.63 15.06
CA LEU A 10 13.52 3.24 13.78
C LEU A 10 12.04 2.88 13.94
N GLY A 11 11.70 2.13 15.00
CA GLY A 11 10.31 1.79 15.32
C GLY A 11 9.43 3.01 15.57
N GLN A 12 9.94 4.01 16.29
CA GLN A 12 9.24 5.27 16.55
C GLN A 12 8.99 6.06 15.26
N ILE A 13 10.00 6.13 14.37
CA ILE A 13 9.86 6.81 13.07
C ILE A 13 8.81 6.10 12.20
N LEU A 14 8.86 4.78 12.13
CA LEU A 14 7.89 3.99 11.37
C LEU A 14 6.48 4.16 11.91
N LEU A 15 6.31 4.15 13.24
CA LEU A 15 5.03 4.40 13.88
C LEU A 15 4.52 5.81 13.59
N GLY A 16 5.39 6.82 13.74
CA GLY A 16 5.05 8.21 13.42
C GLY A 16 4.63 8.39 11.96
N ALA A 17 5.35 7.78 11.02
CA ALA A 17 5.02 7.81 9.61
C ALA A 17 3.66 7.13 9.31
N ARG A 18 3.34 6.03 9.99
CA ARG A 18 2.05 5.34 9.87
C ARG A 18 0.89 6.15 10.45
N LEU A 19 1.09 6.82 11.59
CA LEU A 19 0.10 7.71 12.18
C LEU A 19 -0.17 8.91 11.26
N PHE A 20 0.90 9.49 10.71
CA PHE A 20 0.78 10.57 9.72
C PHE A 20 0.00 10.13 8.48
N ASP A 21 0.29 8.96 7.95
CA ASP A 21 -0.41 8.34 6.81
C ASP A 21 -1.92 8.23 7.09
N GLY A 22 -2.30 7.64 8.23
CA GLY A 22 -3.70 7.52 8.63
C GLY A 22 -4.43 8.86 8.81
N LEU A 23 -3.72 9.93 9.17
CA LEU A 23 -4.29 11.27 9.28
C LEU A 23 -4.44 11.97 7.92
N ILE A 24 -3.54 11.71 6.98
CA ILE A 24 -3.56 12.35 5.66
C ILE A 24 -4.50 11.64 4.67
N ASP A 25 -4.76 10.35 4.84
CA ASP A 25 -5.59 9.55 3.94
C ASP A 25 -7.00 10.14 3.70
N PRO A 26 -7.75 10.62 4.71
CA PRO A 26 -9.04 11.26 4.48
C PRO A 26 -8.93 12.57 3.68
N LEU A 27 -7.82 13.29 3.80
CA LEU A 27 -7.56 14.51 3.02
C LEU A 27 -7.23 14.16 1.57
N LEU A 28 -6.40 13.12 1.36
CA LEU A 28 -6.10 12.58 0.04
C LEU A 28 -7.37 12.06 -0.65
N GLY A 29 -8.28 11.41 0.09
CA GLY A 29 -9.58 10.97 -0.41
C GLY A 29 -10.40 12.13 -0.96
N ARG A 30 -10.57 13.20 -0.17
CA ARG A 30 -11.31 14.40 -0.62
C ARG A 30 -10.66 15.11 -1.80
N TRP A 31 -9.34 15.18 -1.78
CA TRP A 31 -8.60 15.76 -2.90
C TRP A 31 -8.75 14.87 -4.15
N GLY A 32 -8.71 13.55 -3.99
CA GLY A 32 -8.98 12.60 -5.04
C GLY A 32 -10.37 12.77 -5.65
N ASP A 33 -11.41 12.92 -4.84
CA ASP A 33 -12.78 13.19 -5.31
C ASP A 33 -12.83 14.44 -6.18
N ALA A 34 -12.17 15.53 -5.76
CA ALA A 34 -12.08 16.75 -6.54
C ALA A 34 -11.32 16.58 -7.87
N LEU A 35 -10.28 15.75 -7.88
CA LEU A 35 -9.54 15.39 -9.09
C LEU A 35 -10.41 14.60 -10.07
N TYR A 36 -11.14 13.58 -9.57
CA TYR A 36 -12.06 12.78 -10.39
C TYR A 36 -13.17 13.62 -11.01
N ALA A 37 -13.72 14.54 -10.25
CA ALA A 37 -14.72 15.47 -10.75
C ALA A 37 -14.17 16.40 -11.84
N ARG A 38 -12.88 16.73 -11.78
CA ARG A 38 -12.21 17.57 -12.78
C ARG A 38 -11.90 16.78 -14.05
N SER A 39 -11.11 15.73 -13.96
CA SER A 39 -10.69 14.95 -15.13
C SER A 39 -9.95 13.66 -14.73
N THR A 40 -10.27 12.55 -15.40
CA THR A 40 -9.51 11.29 -15.28
C THR A 40 -8.05 11.46 -15.75
N ARG A 41 -7.76 12.36 -16.71
CA ARG A 41 -6.39 12.68 -17.11
C ARG A 41 -5.60 13.34 -15.99
N ALA A 42 -6.24 14.22 -15.20
CA ALA A 42 -5.59 14.85 -14.03
C ALA A 42 -5.26 13.78 -12.97
N VAL A 43 -6.15 12.82 -12.74
CA VAL A 43 -5.90 11.67 -11.83
C VAL A 43 -4.69 10.88 -12.30
N LEU A 44 -4.63 10.51 -13.57
CA LEU A 44 -3.50 9.77 -14.13
C LEU A 44 -2.18 10.57 -14.11
N GLY A 45 -2.24 11.87 -14.30
CA GLY A 45 -1.08 12.75 -14.17
C GLY A 45 -0.53 12.79 -12.75
N VAL A 46 -1.41 12.95 -11.75
CA VAL A 46 -1.03 12.88 -10.33
C VAL A 46 -0.49 11.49 -9.97
N ALA A 47 -1.13 10.43 -10.45
CA ALA A 47 -0.67 9.07 -10.23
C ALA A 47 0.73 8.83 -10.84
N ALA A 48 1.03 9.40 -12.02
CA ALA A 48 2.37 9.32 -12.62
C ALA A 48 3.42 10.01 -11.74
N VAL A 49 3.12 11.22 -11.27
CA VAL A 49 4.02 11.96 -10.37
C VAL A 49 4.23 11.17 -9.07
N ALA A 50 3.16 10.66 -8.47
CA ALA A 50 3.26 9.86 -7.24
C ALA A 50 4.08 8.58 -7.45
N ALA A 51 3.94 7.90 -8.60
CA ALA A 51 4.74 6.72 -8.94
C ALA A 51 6.24 7.05 -9.06
N VAL A 52 6.58 8.17 -9.70
CA VAL A 52 7.98 8.64 -9.81
C VAL A 52 8.53 9.03 -8.44
N VAL A 53 7.76 9.78 -7.63
CA VAL A 53 8.16 10.17 -6.27
C VAL A 53 8.37 8.94 -5.40
N MET A 54 7.50 7.94 -5.49
CA MET A 54 7.63 6.68 -4.77
C MET A 54 8.90 5.91 -5.19
N ALA A 55 9.18 5.81 -6.48
CA ALA A 55 10.37 5.12 -6.98
C ALA A 55 11.67 5.82 -6.53
N LEU A 56 11.73 7.16 -6.63
CA LEU A 56 12.88 7.95 -6.19
C LEU A 56 13.03 7.95 -4.67
N GLY A 57 11.94 8.04 -3.93
CA GLY A 57 11.94 7.95 -2.47
C GLY A 57 12.44 6.60 -1.98
N PHE A 58 11.98 5.52 -2.62
CA PHE A 58 12.44 4.16 -2.31
C PHE A 58 13.94 3.98 -2.65
N TRP A 59 14.40 4.51 -3.79
CA TRP A 59 15.82 4.53 -4.11
C TRP A 59 16.63 5.26 -3.03
N GLY A 60 16.22 6.48 -2.67
CA GLY A 60 16.94 7.29 -1.68
C GLY A 60 16.96 6.70 -0.27
N LEU A 61 15.95 5.87 0.11
CA LEU A 61 15.93 5.15 1.38
C LEU A 61 17.02 4.08 1.46
N PHE A 62 17.28 3.37 0.35
CA PHE A 62 18.29 2.31 0.31
C PHE A 62 19.70 2.81 -0.08
N PHE A 63 19.79 3.94 -0.76
CA PHE A 63 21.05 4.54 -1.21
C PHE A 63 21.14 5.99 -0.70
N PRO A 64 21.37 6.20 0.60
CA PRO A 64 21.44 7.54 1.18
C PRO A 64 22.60 8.34 0.56
N ALA A 65 22.29 9.54 0.11
CA ALA A 65 23.30 10.46 -0.47
C ALA A 65 24.19 11.10 0.59
N THR A 66 23.76 11.14 1.86
CA THR A 66 24.52 11.72 2.97
C THR A 66 24.55 10.76 4.16
N GLN A 67 25.67 10.74 4.88
CA GLN A 67 25.82 9.94 6.10
C GLN A 67 25.68 10.79 7.38
N ASP A 68 25.84 12.12 7.29
CA ASP A 68 25.86 13.00 8.44
C ASP A 68 24.47 13.20 9.09
N HIS A 69 23.39 13.05 8.32
CA HIS A 69 22.01 13.24 8.78
C HIS A 69 21.08 12.09 8.34
N VAL A 70 21.58 10.85 8.42
CA VAL A 70 20.84 9.66 7.94
C VAL A 70 19.45 9.55 8.52
N LEU A 71 19.27 9.91 9.80
CA LEU A 71 17.98 9.83 10.47
C LEU A 71 16.95 10.82 9.88
N LEU A 72 17.36 12.07 9.68
CA LEU A 72 16.51 13.09 9.07
C LEU A 72 16.19 12.74 7.62
N TRP A 73 17.19 12.29 6.87
CA TRP A 73 17.06 11.83 5.50
C TRP A 73 16.05 10.67 5.38
N ALA A 74 16.22 9.63 6.20
CA ALA A 74 15.35 8.48 6.21
C ALA A 74 13.90 8.87 6.60
N THR A 75 13.74 9.73 7.61
CA THR A 75 12.41 10.19 8.05
C THR A 75 11.70 10.97 6.95
N ALA A 76 12.39 11.92 6.32
CA ALA A 76 11.82 12.73 5.25
C ALA A 76 11.40 11.85 4.05
N LEU A 77 12.29 10.95 3.62
CA LEU A 77 11.98 10.05 2.50
C LEU A 77 10.88 9.04 2.84
N LEU A 78 10.81 8.55 4.08
CA LEU A 78 9.71 7.69 4.50
C LEU A 78 8.37 8.42 4.40
N VAL A 79 8.26 9.63 4.93
CA VAL A 79 7.03 10.42 4.84
C VAL A 79 6.64 10.69 3.39
N ILE A 80 7.59 11.10 2.54
CA ILE A 80 7.35 11.35 1.12
C ILE A 80 6.90 10.06 0.40
N THR A 81 7.60 8.96 0.64
CA THR A 81 7.31 7.67 -0.02
C THR A 81 5.96 7.12 0.43
N TYR A 82 5.63 7.19 1.72
CA TYR A 82 4.31 6.79 2.21
C TYR A 82 3.20 7.67 1.66
N THR A 83 3.37 8.99 1.62
CA THR A 83 2.38 9.90 1.02
C THR A 83 2.15 9.58 -0.46
N ALA A 84 3.21 9.28 -1.21
CA ALA A 84 3.10 8.87 -2.61
C ALA A 84 2.38 7.52 -2.75
N TYR A 85 2.70 6.55 -1.88
CA TYR A 85 2.02 5.25 -1.82
C TYR A 85 0.53 5.40 -1.51
N SER A 86 0.18 6.15 -0.48
CA SER A 86 -1.22 6.42 -0.11
C SER A 86 -1.97 7.16 -1.21
N THR A 87 -1.33 8.13 -1.87
CA THR A 87 -1.92 8.82 -3.03
C THR A 87 -2.27 7.83 -4.14
N LEU A 88 -1.33 6.95 -4.52
CA LEU A 88 -1.58 5.91 -5.53
C LEU A 88 -2.69 4.96 -5.10
N GLY A 89 -2.65 4.49 -3.85
CA GLY A 89 -3.64 3.58 -3.29
C GLY A 89 -5.04 4.16 -3.27
N VAL A 90 -5.20 5.38 -2.75
CA VAL A 90 -6.50 6.07 -2.67
C VAL A 90 -7.07 6.33 -4.06
N LEU A 91 -6.27 6.87 -4.98
CA LEU A 91 -6.72 7.15 -6.34
C LEU A 91 -7.09 5.86 -7.09
N HIS A 92 -6.27 4.81 -7.00
CA HIS A 92 -6.55 3.54 -7.66
C HIS A 92 -7.80 2.84 -7.11
N GLN A 93 -8.00 2.86 -5.78
CA GLN A 93 -9.21 2.30 -5.16
C GLN A 93 -10.47 3.08 -5.53
N ALA A 94 -10.39 4.41 -5.55
CA ALA A 94 -11.50 5.26 -5.99
C ALA A 94 -11.86 4.99 -7.47
N TRP A 95 -10.86 4.79 -8.36
CA TRP A 95 -11.10 4.40 -9.75
C TRP A 95 -11.93 3.13 -9.84
N ALA A 96 -11.54 2.09 -9.14
CA ALA A 96 -12.26 0.82 -9.11
C ALA A 96 -13.70 0.97 -8.57
N GLY A 97 -13.88 1.77 -7.52
CA GLY A 97 -15.20 2.07 -6.95
C GLY A 97 -16.12 2.83 -7.92
N LEU A 98 -15.57 3.78 -8.68
CA LEU A 98 -16.30 4.61 -9.63
C LEU A 98 -16.65 3.89 -10.96
N LEU A 99 -16.03 2.73 -11.24
CA LEU A 99 -16.43 1.91 -12.41
C LEU A 99 -17.86 1.38 -12.27
N GLY A 100 -18.41 1.29 -11.07
CA GLY A 100 -19.76 0.79 -10.85
C GLY A 100 -19.86 -0.72 -11.08
N GLY A 101 -20.97 -1.15 -11.68
CA GLY A 101 -21.21 -2.55 -12.00
C GLY A 101 -21.93 -3.34 -10.91
N THR A 102 -22.17 -4.63 -11.17
CA THR A 102 -22.78 -5.57 -10.22
C THR A 102 -21.82 -5.94 -9.09
N GLU A 103 -22.35 -6.51 -8.00
CA GLU A 103 -21.51 -6.99 -6.90
C GLU A 103 -20.47 -8.01 -7.36
N ALA A 104 -20.84 -8.93 -8.26
CA ALA A 104 -19.93 -9.91 -8.82
C ALA A 104 -18.78 -9.26 -9.62
N GLN A 105 -19.06 -8.19 -10.37
CA GLN A 105 -18.01 -7.45 -11.09
C GLN A 105 -17.05 -6.75 -10.14
N ARG A 106 -17.58 -6.11 -9.10
CA ARG A 106 -16.75 -5.45 -8.06
C ARG A 106 -15.89 -6.46 -7.31
N SER A 107 -16.46 -7.60 -6.92
CA SER A 107 -15.71 -8.68 -6.27
C SER A 107 -14.59 -9.22 -7.16
N ARG A 108 -14.81 -9.36 -8.45
CA ARG A 108 -13.77 -9.77 -9.42
C ARG A 108 -12.63 -8.75 -9.51
N ILE A 109 -12.96 -7.45 -9.56
CA ILE A 109 -11.92 -6.39 -9.60
C ILE A 109 -11.07 -6.44 -8.33
N VAL A 110 -11.72 -6.57 -7.16
CA VAL A 110 -11.00 -6.69 -5.87
C VAL A 110 -10.15 -7.96 -5.85
N ALA A 111 -10.69 -9.12 -6.26
CA ALA A 111 -9.95 -10.38 -6.27
C ALA A 111 -8.70 -10.33 -7.16
N TRP A 112 -8.80 -9.74 -8.36
CA TRP A 112 -7.66 -9.54 -9.25
C TRP A 112 -6.61 -8.60 -8.64
N ARG A 113 -7.06 -7.50 -8.03
CA ARG A 113 -6.16 -6.54 -7.36
C ARG A 113 -5.39 -7.21 -6.21
N GLU A 114 -6.11 -7.94 -5.35
CA GLU A 114 -5.48 -8.63 -4.20
C GLU A 114 -4.57 -9.77 -4.69
N GLY A 115 -4.98 -10.55 -5.69
CA GLY A 115 -4.16 -11.60 -6.26
C GLY A 115 -2.85 -11.10 -6.87
N LEU A 116 -2.91 -10.02 -7.66
CA LEU A 116 -1.71 -9.37 -8.20
C LEU A 116 -0.87 -8.72 -7.09
N GLY A 117 -1.51 -8.18 -6.05
CA GLY A 117 -0.85 -7.67 -4.86
C GLY A 117 -0.02 -8.74 -4.16
N LEU A 118 -0.57 -9.95 -3.99
CA LEU A 118 0.15 -11.09 -3.41
C LEU A 118 1.35 -11.50 -4.25
N VAL A 119 1.24 -11.54 -5.59
CA VAL A 119 2.39 -11.76 -6.48
C VAL A 119 3.47 -10.71 -6.25
N GLY A 120 3.08 -9.44 -6.12
CA GLY A 120 3.99 -8.35 -5.81
C GLY A 120 4.70 -8.52 -4.46
N VAL A 121 3.96 -8.91 -3.41
CA VAL A 121 4.53 -9.15 -2.07
C VAL A 121 5.51 -10.32 -2.07
N VAL A 122 5.17 -11.45 -2.71
CA VAL A 122 6.08 -12.60 -2.85
C VAL A 122 7.35 -12.18 -3.60
N THR A 123 7.20 -11.46 -4.71
CA THR A 123 8.34 -10.95 -5.47
C THR A 123 9.21 -10.03 -4.62
N ALA A 124 8.61 -9.08 -3.91
CA ALA A 124 9.32 -8.12 -3.06
C ALA A 124 10.04 -8.79 -1.86
N SER A 125 9.51 -9.89 -1.33
CA SER A 125 10.17 -10.62 -0.22
C SER A 125 11.38 -11.43 -0.68
N VAL A 126 11.42 -11.88 -1.93
CA VAL A 126 12.48 -12.74 -2.46
C VAL A 126 13.53 -11.95 -3.26
N ALA A 127 13.10 -10.93 -3.99
CA ALA A 127 13.96 -10.17 -4.89
C ALA A 127 15.23 -9.57 -4.23
N PRO A 128 15.20 -8.97 -3.02
CA PRO A 128 16.40 -8.42 -2.40
C PRO A 128 17.46 -9.47 -2.11
N VAL A 129 17.04 -10.70 -1.80
CA VAL A 129 17.95 -11.81 -1.47
C VAL A 129 18.54 -12.44 -2.73
N LEU A 130 17.71 -12.65 -3.77
CA LEU A 130 18.15 -13.31 -5.00
C LEU A 130 18.84 -12.37 -5.98
N LEU A 131 18.35 -11.13 -6.10
CA LEU A 131 18.77 -10.18 -7.15
C LEU A 131 19.54 -8.97 -6.59
N GLY A 132 19.59 -8.83 -5.27
CA GLY A 132 20.17 -7.68 -4.59
C GLY A 132 19.28 -6.44 -4.58
N LEU A 133 19.60 -5.49 -3.70
CA LEU A 133 18.84 -4.26 -3.49
C LEU A 133 18.74 -3.36 -4.74
N PRO A 134 19.83 -3.12 -5.52
CA PRO A 134 19.73 -2.25 -6.69
C PRO A 134 18.73 -2.78 -7.72
N THR A 135 18.79 -4.07 -8.00
CA THR A 135 17.88 -4.72 -8.95
C THR A 135 16.43 -4.69 -8.44
N THR A 136 16.23 -4.86 -7.13
CA THR A 136 14.90 -4.80 -6.52
C THR A 136 14.27 -3.41 -6.67
N VAL A 137 15.05 -2.34 -6.50
CA VAL A 137 14.55 -0.96 -6.69
C VAL A 137 14.21 -0.69 -8.15
N VAL A 138 15.03 -1.16 -9.08
CA VAL A 138 14.73 -1.07 -10.52
C VAL A 138 13.46 -1.86 -10.86
N LEU A 139 13.30 -3.05 -10.31
CA LEU A 139 12.11 -3.88 -10.49
C LEU A 139 10.85 -3.16 -10.01
N LEU A 140 10.91 -2.49 -8.85
CA LEU A 140 9.81 -1.67 -8.36
C LEU A 140 9.49 -0.52 -9.32
N ALA A 141 10.50 0.21 -9.80
CA ALA A 141 10.30 1.32 -10.73
C ALA A 141 9.65 0.85 -12.04
N VAL A 142 10.10 -0.29 -12.59
CA VAL A 142 9.52 -0.92 -13.78
C VAL A 142 8.08 -1.35 -13.51
N ALA A 143 7.81 -1.99 -12.37
CA ALA A 143 6.45 -2.40 -12.00
C ALA A 143 5.50 -1.21 -11.86
N LEU A 144 5.95 -0.09 -11.26
CA LEU A 144 5.18 1.15 -11.16
C LEU A 144 4.89 1.74 -12.54
N ALA A 145 5.88 1.77 -13.44
CA ALA A 145 5.71 2.27 -14.81
C ALA A 145 4.72 1.41 -15.61
N LEU A 146 4.85 0.09 -15.56
CA LEU A 146 3.95 -0.85 -16.22
C LEU A 146 2.54 -0.79 -15.63
N GLY A 147 2.43 -0.71 -14.31
CA GLY A 147 1.15 -0.57 -13.62
C GLY A 147 0.44 0.73 -13.99
N TRP A 148 1.15 1.86 -14.01
CA TRP A 148 0.61 3.12 -14.47
C TRP A 148 0.20 3.07 -15.95
N LEU A 149 1.01 2.45 -16.81
CA LEU A 149 0.70 2.31 -18.23
C LEU A 149 -0.56 1.45 -18.45
N ALA A 150 -0.70 0.34 -17.72
CA ALA A 150 -1.91 -0.48 -17.74
C ALA A 150 -3.13 0.30 -17.24
N TRP A 151 -2.98 1.05 -16.14
CA TRP A 151 -4.04 1.89 -15.59
C TRP A 151 -4.46 3.00 -16.57
N SER A 152 -3.52 3.64 -17.26
CA SER A 152 -3.80 4.68 -18.24
C SER A 152 -4.61 4.18 -19.46
N ARG A 153 -4.58 2.87 -19.72
CA ARG A 153 -5.35 2.19 -20.78
C ARG A 153 -6.63 1.54 -20.27
N ALA A 154 -6.89 1.58 -18.98
CA ALA A 154 -8.09 1.01 -18.39
C ALA A 154 -9.32 1.86 -18.74
N ILE A 155 -10.51 1.23 -18.66
CA ILE A 155 -11.80 1.90 -18.87
C ILE A 155 -11.90 3.06 -17.88
N ALA A 156 -12.13 4.26 -18.39
CA ALA A 156 -12.30 5.44 -17.56
C ALA A 156 -13.63 5.39 -16.80
N PRO A 157 -13.65 5.67 -15.49
CA PRO A 157 -14.88 5.72 -14.73
C PRO A 157 -15.73 6.94 -15.13
N ALA A 158 -17.03 6.84 -14.87
CA ALA A 158 -17.92 7.98 -15.01
C ALA A 158 -17.50 9.10 -14.04
N LYS A 159 -17.65 10.36 -14.50
CA LYS A 159 -17.38 11.48 -13.62
C LYS A 159 -18.39 11.50 -12.47
N PRO A 160 -17.92 11.54 -11.21
CA PRO A 160 -18.84 11.68 -10.08
C PRO A 160 -19.52 13.06 -10.18
N ALA A 161 -20.82 13.08 -9.85
CA ALA A 161 -21.51 14.34 -9.69
C ALA A 161 -20.92 15.07 -8.48
N LEU A 162 -20.39 16.27 -8.69
CA LEU A 162 -19.95 17.12 -7.59
C LEU A 162 -21.18 17.44 -6.74
N SER A 163 -21.24 16.93 -5.52
CA SER A 163 -22.15 17.46 -4.54
C SER A 163 -21.73 18.90 -4.24
N LYS A 164 -22.65 19.85 -4.40
CA LYS A 164 -22.39 21.28 -4.14
C LYS A 164 -22.01 21.57 -2.68
N GLU A 165 -22.38 20.70 -1.77
CA GLU A 165 -22.04 20.79 -0.36
C GLU A 165 -20.74 20.03 -0.08
N ARG A 166 -19.72 20.74 0.42
CA ARG A 166 -18.52 20.11 0.98
C ARG A 166 -18.95 19.36 2.26
N ALA A 167 -19.27 18.09 2.12
CA ALA A 167 -19.59 17.26 3.27
C ALA A 167 -18.46 17.34 4.32
N ALA A 168 -18.81 17.52 5.58
CA ALA A 168 -17.84 17.52 6.67
C ALA A 168 -17.11 16.17 6.72
N LEU A 169 -15.80 16.17 7.02
CA LEU A 169 -14.99 14.94 7.14
C LEU A 169 -15.60 13.93 8.13
N TRP A 170 -16.30 14.42 9.14
CA TRP A 170 -16.90 13.61 10.18
C TRP A 170 -18.30 13.09 9.84
N LEU A 171 -18.89 13.52 8.72
CA LEU A 171 -20.24 13.12 8.31
C LEU A 171 -20.40 11.58 8.22
N PRO A 172 -19.46 10.81 7.65
CA PRO A 172 -19.59 9.35 7.62
C PRO A 172 -19.69 8.71 9.00
N LEU A 173 -19.06 9.30 10.03
CA LEU A 173 -19.10 8.79 11.39
C LEU A 173 -20.50 8.91 12.07
N HIS A 174 -21.39 9.71 11.53
CA HIS A 174 -22.77 9.78 12.00
C HIS A 174 -23.63 8.60 11.50
N ASN A 175 -23.16 7.90 10.44
CA ASN A 175 -23.85 6.72 9.93
C ASN A 175 -23.49 5.47 10.76
N PRO A 176 -24.48 4.82 11.42
CA PRO A 176 -24.21 3.65 12.28
C PRO A 176 -23.66 2.44 11.49
N ALA A 177 -24.06 2.27 10.22
CA ALA A 177 -23.52 1.21 9.36
C ALA A 177 -22.04 1.45 9.06
N PHE A 178 -21.64 2.70 8.79
CA PHE A 178 -20.24 3.06 8.60
C PHE A 178 -19.39 2.81 9.84
N ARG A 179 -19.90 3.18 11.02
CA ARG A 179 -19.18 2.94 12.29
C ARG A 179 -18.97 1.45 12.58
N ARG A 180 -19.98 0.62 12.29
CA ARG A 180 -19.85 -0.85 12.43
C ARG A 180 -18.81 -1.39 11.47
N LEU A 181 -18.86 -0.99 10.21
CA LEU A 181 -17.89 -1.39 9.20
C LEU A 181 -16.47 -0.94 9.60
N LEU A 182 -16.30 0.31 10.02
CA LEU A 182 -15.02 0.85 10.49
C LEU A 182 -14.48 0.03 11.68
N GLY A 183 -15.34 -0.33 12.65
CA GLY A 183 -14.97 -1.17 13.80
C GLY A 183 -14.47 -2.55 13.36
N VAL A 184 -15.17 -3.20 12.44
CA VAL A 184 -14.75 -4.50 11.88
C VAL A 184 -13.41 -4.38 11.14
N PHE A 185 -13.24 -3.35 10.32
CA PHE A 185 -11.97 -3.10 9.61
C PHE A 185 -10.82 -2.84 10.57
N LEU A 186 -11.05 -2.04 11.61
CA LEU A 186 -10.03 -1.72 12.62
C LEU A 186 -9.58 -3.00 13.36
N LEU A 187 -10.54 -3.79 13.85
CA LEU A 187 -10.24 -5.03 14.56
C LEU A 187 -9.53 -6.05 13.65
N ASN A 188 -9.99 -6.19 12.41
CA ASN A 188 -9.34 -7.05 11.43
C ASN A 188 -7.92 -6.58 11.09
N GLY A 189 -7.75 -5.26 10.94
CA GLY A 189 -6.44 -4.65 10.70
C GLY A 189 -5.46 -4.89 11.84
N ILE A 190 -5.89 -4.72 13.10
CA ILE A 190 -5.07 -5.02 14.28
C ILE A 190 -4.73 -6.51 14.34
N ALA A 191 -5.72 -7.38 14.15
CA ALA A 191 -5.53 -8.84 14.18
C ALA A 191 -4.56 -9.32 13.11
N SER A 192 -4.53 -8.67 11.94
CA SER A 192 -3.60 -8.99 10.84
C SER A 192 -2.20 -8.38 11.06
N ALA A 193 -2.12 -7.17 11.61
CA ALA A 193 -0.87 -6.45 11.79
C ALA A 193 0.05 -7.12 12.84
N VAL A 194 -0.54 -7.65 13.92
CA VAL A 194 0.23 -8.29 15.00
C VAL A 194 1.04 -9.50 14.49
N PRO A 195 0.45 -10.52 13.84
CA PRO A 195 1.23 -11.62 13.27
C PRO A 195 2.21 -11.16 12.18
N ALA A 196 1.80 -10.23 11.32
CA ALA A 196 2.64 -9.75 10.21
C ALA A 196 3.92 -9.07 10.70
N THR A 197 3.86 -8.33 11.83
CA THR A 197 5.05 -7.69 12.41
C THR A 197 5.88 -8.63 13.25
N LEU A 198 5.25 -9.58 13.95
CA LEU A 198 5.95 -10.45 14.91
C LEU A 198 6.51 -11.72 14.27
N VAL A 199 6.04 -12.14 13.08
CA VAL A 199 6.45 -13.42 12.48
C VAL A 199 7.95 -13.53 12.26
N LEU A 200 8.62 -12.46 11.83
CA LEU A 200 10.06 -12.48 11.61
C LEU A 200 10.84 -12.60 12.92
N PHE A 201 10.42 -11.90 13.97
CA PHE A 201 11.00 -12.02 15.31
C PHE A 201 10.77 -13.40 15.88
N PHE A 202 9.59 -13.97 15.70
CA PHE A 202 9.29 -15.34 16.12
C PHE A 202 10.19 -16.37 15.40
N VAL A 203 10.36 -16.25 14.08
CA VAL A 203 11.23 -17.11 13.29
C VAL A 203 12.69 -16.99 13.72
N GLN A 204 13.14 -15.76 14.02
CA GLN A 204 14.51 -15.50 14.41
C GLN A 204 14.80 -15.90 15.86
N ASP A 205 13.95 -15.50 16.81
CA ASP A 205 14.25 -15.62 18.25
C ASP A 205 13.76 -16.92 18.84
N ARG A 206 12.64 -17.48 18.34
CA ARG A 206 12.04 -18.72 18.87
C ARG A 206 12.40 -19.94 18.05
N LEU A 207 12.32 -19.86 16.72
CA LEU A 207 12.67 -20.99 15.86
C LEU A 207 14.16 -21.04 15.57
N GLN A 208 14.91 -19.97 15.87
CA GLN A 208 16.35 -19.86 15.60
C GLN A 208 16.71 -20.26 14.15
N ALA A 209 15.81 -20.02 13.22
CA ALA A 209 15.98 -20.40 11.83
C ALA A 209 17.11 -19.58 11.17
N PRO A 210 17.95 -20.20 10.35
CA PRO A 210 18.97 -19.49 9.58
C PRO A 210 18.38 -18.33 8.78
N GLN A 211 19.11 -17.21 8.71
CA GLN A 211 18.66 -16.01 8.01
C GLN A 211 18.26 -16.28 6.55
N ALA A 212 18.93 -17.23 5.90
CA ALA A 212 18.61 -17.66 4.53
C ALA A 212 17.21 -18.28 4.37
N LEU A 213 16.60 -18.79 5.44
CA LEU A 213 15.27 -19.41 5.42
C LEU A 213 14.14 -18.40 5.74
N GLN A 214 14.45 -17.22 6.28
CA GLN A 214 13.43 -16.23 6.65
C GLN A 214 12.54 -15.81 5.47
N PRO A 215 13.09 -15.53 4.25
CA PRO A 215 12.26 -15.23 3.08
C PRO A 215 11.31 -16.36 2.68
N LEU A 216 11.72 -17.62 2.93
CA LEU A 216 10.92 -18.80 2.60
C LEU A 216 9.66 -18.90 3.49
N PHE A 217 9.76 -18.56 4.77
CA PHE A 217 8.60 -18.50 5.68
C PHE A 217 7.57 -17.48 5.19
N LEU A 218 8.04 -16.27 4.83
CA LEU A 218 7.17 -15.23 4.28
C LEU A 218 6.56 -15.65 2.94
N ALA A 219 7.36 -16.19 2.03
CA ALA A 219 6.89 -16.64 0.74
C ALA A 219 5.82 -17.74 0.90
N THR A 220 6.06 -18.72 1.79
CA THR A 220 5.08 -19.78 2.07
C THR A 220 3.78 -19.21 2.62
N TYR A 221 3.84 -18.27 3.56
CA TYR A 221 2.65 -17.61 4.10
C TYR A 221 1.82 -16.96 2.99
N PHE A 222 2.45 -16.17 2.12
CA PHE A 222 1.74 -15.47 1.04
C PHE A 222 1.26 -16.41 -0.07
N VAL A 223 2.00 -17.46 -0.38
CA VAL A 223 1.56 -18.49 -1.33
C VAL A 223 0.32 -19.24 -0.79
N CYS A 224 0.33 -19.63 0.47
CA CYS A 224 -0.84 -20.24 1.10
C CYS A 224 -2.04 -19.29 1.12
N ALA A 225 -1.83 -18.01 1.39
CA ALA A 225 -2.88 -16.98 1.30
C ALA A 225 -3.45 -16.90 -0.12
N ALA A 226 -2.62 -16.86 -1.15
CA ALA A 226 -3.04 -16.82 -2.55
C ALA A 226 -3.86 -18.06 -2.93
N LEU A 227 -3.40 -19.24 -2.54
CA LEU A 227 -4.08 -20.52 -2.80
C LEU A 227 -5.42 -20.64 -2.07
N SER A 228 -5.60 -19.93 -0.97
CA SER A 228 -6.86 -19.92 -0.21
C SER A 228 -7.96 -19.05 -0.86
N ILE A 229 -7.61 -18.08 -1.72
CA ILE A 229 -8.58 -17.17 -2.34
C ILE A 229 -9.72 -17.90 -3.07
N PRO A 230 -9.46 -18.89 -3.95
CA PRO A 230 -10.55 -19.61 -4.63
C PRO A 230 -11.48 -20.36 -3.67
N LEU A 231 -10.95 -20.82 -2.54
CA LEU A 231 -11.74 -21.48 -1.50
C LEU A 231 -12.72 -20.50 -0.85
N TRP A 232 -12.21 -19.33 -0.46
CA TRP A 232 -13.04 -18.26 0.12
C TRP A 232 -14.10 -17.75 -0.85
N LEU A 233 -13.77 -17.58 -2.14
CA LEU A 233 -14.73 -17.17 -3.17
C LEU A 233 -15.86 -18.18 -3.39
N ARG A 234 -15.67 -19.45 -3.03
CA ARG A 234 -16.73 -20.47 -3.08
C ARG A 234 -17.62 -20.48 -1.83
N LEU A 235 -17.09 -20.01 -0.70
CA LEU A 235 -17.80 -19.99 0.58
C LEU A 235 -18.61 -18.72 0.79
N VAL A 236 -18.27 -17.65 0.10
CA VAL A 236 -19.03 -16.38 0.12
C VAL A 236 -20.01 -16.39 -1.05
N PRO A 237 -21.31 -16.40 -0.80
CA PRO A 237 -22.35 -16.43 -1.83
C PRO A 237 -22.41 -15.15 -2.66
#